data_aa648a28fcf0bfcf1c02661645882c03
#
_entry.id   aa648a28fcf0bfcf1c02661645882c03
#
_cell.length_a   1.000
_cell.length_b   1.000
_cell.length_c   1.000
_cell.angle_alpha   90.00
_cell.angle_beta   90.00
_cell.angle_gamma   90.00
#
_symmetry.space_group_name_H-M   'P 1'
#
loop_
_entity.id
_entity.type
_entity.pdbx_description
1 polymer ?
#
loop_
_entity_poly.entity_id
_entity_poly.type
_entity_poly.pdbx_seq_one_letter_code
_entity_poly.pdbx_strand_id
1 'polypeptide(L)'
;MHTSQCFSCKFHNFGIDMERENTRNRILEVCCADLISIQEAVEGGAQRVELCQALDIGGTTPSADMIDHALMLGVRVHVLIRPRGGNFVYTPEETERMVQDIRMAQAKGVAGVVIGALTAEGDIDIPTCQRLTHEAKAMRITFHRAFDECRNPSEALEQIISLGCDRLLTSGHAPSVSEGLELLKRMVIQAGERIIILPGCGVTPENASVIMEATGTREIHGSLRRNGHTDKKMVRQTLLAINAESLA
;
A
#
# COMPACT_ATOMS: atom_id res chain seq x y z
N MET A 1 34.88 -24.22 50.55
CA MET A 1 33.42 -24.05 50.47
C MET A 1 33.13 -22.61 50.15
N HIS A 2 32.92 -22.25 48.91
CA HIS A 2 32.24 -21.04 48.48
C HIS A 2 31.91 -21.24 47.01
N THR A 3 30.64 -21.49 46.73
CA THR A 3 30.06 -21.69 45.40
C THR A 3 29.78 -20.33 44.78
N SER A 4 30.47 -19.98 43.71
CA SER A 4 30.14 -18.83 42.86
C SER A 4 29.11 -19.24 41.85
N GLN A 5 27.89 -18.72 42.00
CA GLN A 5 26.85 -18.83 40.96
C GLN A 5 27.14 -17.81 39.86
N CYS A 6 27.39 -18.32 38.67
CA CYS A 6 27.52 -17.55 37.47
C CYS A 6 26.11 -17.21 36.93
N PHE A 7 25.76 -15.92 36.88
CA PHE A 7 24.55 -15.43 36.24
C PHE A 7 24.73 -15.48 34.72
N SER A 8 24.11 -16.48 34.09
CA SER A 8 24.00 -16.58 32.62
C SER A 8 23.01 -15.53 32.13
N CYS A 9 23.52 -14.46 31.52
CA CYS A 9 22.73 -13.53 30.72
C CYS A 9 22.16 -14.27 29.51
N LYS A 10 20.88 -14.56 29.51
CA LYS A 10 20.14 -14.99 28.33
C LYS A 10 19.92 -13.77 27.42
N PHE A 11 20.76 -13.62 26.42
CA PHE A 11 20.44 -12.79 25.26
C PHE A 11 19.28 -13.46 24.53
N HIS A 12 18.09 -12.87 24.67
CA HIS A 12 16.98 -13.18 23.76
C HIS A 12 17.34 -12.60 22.40
N ASN A 13 17.71 -13.48 21.48
CA ASN A 13 17.65 -13.19 20.05
C ASN A 13 16.23 -12.76 19.72
N PHE A 14 16.01 -11.50 19.47
CA PHE A 14 14.89 -11.02 18.67
C PHE A 14 15.15 -11.51 17.24
N GLY A 15 14.86 -12.78 17.01
CA GLY A 15 14.65 -13.29 15.66
C GLY A 15 13.53 -12.50 15.06
N ILE A 16 13.79 -11.87 13.93
CA ILE A 16 12.77 -11.37 13.03
C ILE A 16 11.96 -12.61 12.63
N ASP A 17 10.87 -12.86 13.34
CA ASP A 17 9.83 -13.77 12.88
C ASP A 17 9.27 -13.17 11.59
N MET A 18 9.79 -13.66 10.47
CA MET A 18 9.08 -13.60 9.21
C MET A 18 7.85 -14.49 9.40
N GLU A 19 6.78 -13.90 9.99
CA GLU A 19 5.48 -14.52 10.03
C GLU A 19 5.13 -14.91 8.59
N ARG A 20 5.11 -16.21 8.35
CA ARG A 20 4.37 -16.80 7.24
C ARG A 20 2.95 -16.29 7.43
N GLU A 21 2.56 -15.26 6.67
CA GLU A 21 1.21 -14.71 6.67
C GLU A 21 0.26 -15.90 6.50
N ASN A 22 -0.48 -16.15 7.56
CA ASN A 22 -1.48 -17.21 7.61
C ASN A 22 -2.43 -16.96 6.44
N THR A 23 -2.58 -17.92 5.54
CA THR A 23 -3.30 -17.85 4.27
C THR A 23 -4.78 -17.44 4.37
N ARG A 24 -5.27 -17.12 5.57
CA ARG A 24 -6.65 -16.70 5.89
C ARG A 24 -6.80 -15.23 6.29
N ASN A 25 -5.71 -14.47 6.46
CA ASN A 25 -5.82 -13.11 6.98
C ASN A 25 -5.95 -12.10 5.83
N ARG A 26 -7.17 -11.62 5.59
CA ARG A 26 -7.45 -10.55 4.62
C ARG A 26 -7.02 -9.21 5.20
N ILE A 27 -6.36 -8.37 4.40
CA ILE A 27 -5.79 -7.09 4.84
C ILE A 27 -6.57 -5.93 4.24
N LEU A 28 -6.95 -5.00 5.10
CA LEU A 28 -7.46 -3.70 4.72
C LEU A 28 -6.36 -2.64 4.89
N GLU A 29 -5.98 -2.01 3.78
CA GLU A 29 -5.17 -0.81 3.76
C GLU A 29 -6.07 0.42 3.67
N VAL A 30 -5.88 1.39 4.57
CA VAL A 30 -6.67 2.61 4.59
C VAL A 30 -5.83 3.80 4.16
N CYS A 31 -6.27 4.52 3.10
CA CYS A 31 -5.64 5.75 2.64
C CYS A 31 -6.03 6.91 3.56
N CYS A 32 -5.05 7.54 4.19
CA CYS A 32 -5.20 8.60 5.17
C CYS A 32 -4.46 9.87 4.72
N ALA A 33 -5.19 10.99 4.65
CA ALA A 33 -4.63 12.25 4.17
C ALA A 33 -4.54 13.35 5.27
N ASP A 34 -4.88 13.01 6.50
CA ASP A 34 -4.85 13.91 7.66
C ASP A 34 -4.78 13.10 8.97
N LEU A 35 -4.47 13.79 10.07
CA LEU A 35 -4.29 13.15 11.39
C LEU A 35 -5.57 12.51 11.93
N ILE A 36 -6.73 13.09 11.64
CA ILE A 36 -8.04 12.53 12.05
C ILE A 36 -8.25 11.21 11.32
N SER A 37 -8.00 11.17 10.01
CA SER A 37 -8.12 9.95 9.20
C SER A 37 -7.21 8.82 9.70
N ILE A 38 -5.98 9.14 10.12
CA ILE A 38 -5.05 8.15 10.69
C ILE A 38 -5.63 7.58 12.00
N GLN A 39 -6.07 8.44 12.92
CA GLN A 39 -6.66 8.03 14.19
C GLN A 39 -7.90 7.15 13.98
N GLU A 40 -8.83 7.58 13.13
CA GLU A 40 -10.05 6.84 12.80
C GLU A 40 -9.75 5.48 12.13
N ALA A 41 -8.74 5.42 11.26
CA ALA A 41 -8.31 4.16 10.64
C ALA A 41 -7.79 3.16 11.69
N VAL A 42 -6.93 3.62 12.59
CA VAL A 42 -6.35 2.80 13.68
C VAL A 42 -7.44 2.33 14.65
N GLU A 43 -8.32 3.24 15.11
CA GLU A 43 -9.43 2.90 15.99
C GLU A 43 -10.45 1.97 15.33
N GLY A 44 -10.57 2.03 14.00
CA GLY A 44 -11.37 1.12 13.18
C GLY A 44 -10.77 -0.28 13.06
N GLY A 45 -9.47 -0.44 13.33
CA GLY A 45 -8.73 -1.70 13.27
C GLY A 45 -7.99 -1.94 11.96
N ALA A 46 -7.69 -0.90 11.17
CA ALA A 46 -6.89 -1.01 9.95
C ALA A 46 -5.53 -1.66 10.25
N GLN A 47 -5.15 -2.65 9.45
CA GLN A 47 -3.86 -3.34 9.63
C GLN A 47 -2.70 -2.59 8.98
N ARG A 48 -3.00 -1.72 8.01
CA ARG A 48 -2.04 -0.87 7.31
C ARG A 48 -2.69 0.44 6.91
N VAL A 49 -1.91 1.50 6.90
CA VAL A 49 -2.33 2.79 6.34
C VAL A 49 -1.40 3.20 5.21
N GLU A 50 -1.96 3.74 4.14
CA GLU A 50 -1.22 4.51 3.16
C GLU A 50 -1.34 5.99 3.53
N LEU A 51 -0.21 6.64 3.79
CA LEU A 51 -0.19 8.06 4.10
C LEU A 51 0.04 8.89 2.84
N CYS A 52 -0.83 9.86 2.64
CA CYS A 52 -0.67 10.90 1.63
C CYS A 52 -1.07 12.25 2.22
N GLN A 53 -0.97 13.32 1.44
CA GLN A 53 -1.64 14.60 1.68
C GLN A 53 -2.30 15.05 0.38
N ALA A 54 -3.11 16.12 0.39
CA ALA A 54 -3.76 16.66 -0.80
C ALA A 54 -4.49 15.59 -1.65
N LEU A 55 -5.38 14.83 -1.01
CA LEU A 55 -6.10 13.71 -1.65
C LEU A 55 -7.06 14.20 -2.75
N ASP A 56 -7.49 15.44 -2.73
CA ASP A 56 -8.30 16.13 -3.73
C ASP A 56 -7.62 16.22 -5.11
N ILE A 57 -6.29 16.20 -5.15
CA ILE A 57 -5.48 16.15 -6.38
C ILE A 57 -4.86 14.75 -6.61
N GLY A 58 -5.40 13.72 -5.96
CA GLY A 58 -4.96 12.32 -6.10
C GLY A 58 -3.84 11.91 -5.14
N GLY A 59 -3.56 12.71 -4.13
CA GLY A 59 -2.53 12.45 -3.12
C GLY A 59 -1.12 12.89 -3.55
N THR A 60 -0.35 13.39 -2.59
CA THR A 60 1.08 13.69 -2.71
C THR A 60 1.83 13.17 -1.48
N THR A 61 3.16 13.21 -1.51
CA THR A 61 4.01 12.80 -0.37
C THR A 61 3.59 13.55 0.91
N PRO A 62 3.30 12.85 2.02
CA PRO A 62 2.91 13.48 3.29
C PRO A 62 4.09 14.18 3.98
N SER A 63 3.79 15.04 4.94
CA SER A 63 4.83 15.68 5.77
C SER A 63 5.51 14.67 6.70
N ALA A 64 6.74 14.98 7.12
CA ALA A 64 7.49 14.19 8.08
C ALA A 64 6.75 14.03 9.42
N ASP A 65 6.09 15.08 9.90
CA ASP A 65 5.32 15.07 11.15
C ASP A 65 4.11 14.14 11.08
N MET A 66 3.47 14.06 9.92
CA MET A 66 2.34 13.16 9.71
C MET A 66 2.78 11.68 9.75
N ILE A 67 3.96 11.39 9.20
CA ILE A 67 4.56 10.05 9.28
C ILE A 67 4.89 9.70 10.74
N ASP A 68 5.53 10.61 11.48
CA ASP A 68 5.86 10.40 12.89
C ASP A 68 4.61 10.12 13.73
N HIS A 69 3.54 10.89 13.50
CA HIS A 69 2.27 10.68 14.19
C HIS A 69 1.69 9.28 13.94
N ALA A 70 1.67 8.82 12.69
CA ALA A 70 1.17 7.49 12.35
C ALA A 70 2.02 6.37 12.98
N LEU A 71 3.34 6.51 12.97
CA LEU A 71 4.26 5.55 13.58
C LEU A 71 4.07 5.45 15.11
N MET A 72 3.81 6.58 15.79
CA MET A 72 3.49 6.58 17.23
C MET A 72 2.20 5.80 17.57
N LEU A 73 1.25 5.71 16.64
CA LEU A 73 0.04 4.90 16.81
C LEU A 73 0.26 3.39 16.60
N GLY A 74 1.47 2.98 16.19
CA GLY A 74 1.85 1.56 16.08
C GLY A 74 1.24 0.82 14.89
N VAL A 75 0.64 1.52 13.91
CA VAL A 75 0.12 0.91 12.68
C VAL A 75 1.21 0.73 11.64
N ARG A 76 1.09 -0.26 10.76
CA ARG A 76 2.00 -0.38 9.60
C ARG A 76 1.76 0.78 8.64
N VAL A 77 2.83 1.51 8.33
CA VAL A 77 2.77 2.73 7.50
C VAL A 77 3.42 2.48 6.14
N HIS A 78 2.68 2.71 5.08
CA HIS A 78 3.18 2.90 3.72
C HIS A 78 3.05 4.38 3.35
N VAL A 79 4.08 4.96 2.73
CA VAL A 79 4.14 6.38 2.40
C VAL A 79 4.04 6.58 0.91
N LEU A 80 3.07 7.37 0.45
CA LEU A 80 2.98 7.77 -0.94
C LEU A 80 4.15 8.69 -1.28
N ILE A 81 4.90 8.33 -2.31
CA ILE A 81 6.00 9.11 -2.88
C ILE A 81 5.54 9.71 -4.20
N ARG A 82 5.00 10.90 -4.15
CA ARG A 82 4.45 11.63 -5.30
C ARG A 82 4.64 13.13 -5.09
N PRO A 83 5.53 13.78 -5.87
CA PRO A 83 5.94 15.16 -5.61
C PRO A 83 4.84 16.18 -5.91
N ARG A 84 3.89 15.84 -6.79
CA ARG A 84 2.77 16.72 -7.23
C ARG A 84 1.58 15.91 -7.72
N GLY A 85 0.43 16.56 -7.84
CA GLY A 85 -0.74 16.06 -8.57
C GLY A 85 -0.53 16.10 -10.10
N GLY A 86 -1.58 15.71 -10.83
CA GLY A 86 -1.55 15.60 -12.30
C GLY A 86 -0.95 14.27 -12.78
N ASN A 87 -0.33 14.28 -13.98
CA ASN A 87 0.22 13.09 -14.61
C ASN A 87 1.40 12.46 -13.83
N PHE A 88 1.83 11.29 -14.27
CA PHE A 88 2.91 10.52 -13.64
C PHE A 88 4.23 10.56 -14.44
N VAL A 89 4.37 11.55 -15.33
CA VAL A 89 5.60 11.80 -16.10
C VAL A 89 6.43 12.83 -15.34
N TYR A 90 7.55 12.40 -14.78
CA TYR A 90 8.35 13.24 -13.89
C TYR A 90 9.63 13.75 -14.55
N THR A 91 10.03 14.98 -14.15
CA THR A 91 11.33 15.52 -14.53
C THR A 91 12.46 14.87 -13.72
N PRO A 92 13.74 15.04 -14.12
CA PRO A 92 14.88 14.59 -13.32
C PRO A 92 14.89 15.18 -11.90
N GLU A 93 14.50 16.44 -11.74
CA GLU A 93 14.43 17.12 -10.45
C GLU A 93 13.32 16.55 -9.56
N GLU A 94 12.16 16.26 -10.16
CA GLU A 94 11.06 15.60 -9.44
C GLU A 94 11.45 14.19 -9.02
N THR A 95 12.12 13.45 -9.89
CA THR A 95 12.64 12.11 -9.56
C THR A 95 13.66 12.17 -8.41
N GLU A 96 14.56 13.16 -8.41
CA GLU A 96 15.49 13.36 -7.30
C GLU A 96 14.76 13.67 -5.99
N ARG A 97 13.72 14.49 -6.04
CA ARG A 97 12.87 14.75 -4.86
C ARG A 97 12.22 13.47 -4.35
N MET A 98 11.70 12.60 -5.25
CA MET A 98 11.12 11.30 -4.87
C MET A 98 12.15 10.41 -4.18
N VAL A 99 13.40 10.38 -4.65
CA VAL A 99 14.50 9.67 -4.00
C VAL A 99 14.74 10.19 -2.59
N GLN A 100 14.78 11.52 -2.40
CA GLN A 100 14.95 12.12 -1.07
C GLN A 100 13.78 11.79 -0.13
N ASP A 101 12.55 11.80 -0.64
CA ASP A 101 11.35 11.44 0.11
C ASP A 101 11.38 9.94 0.54
N ILE A 102 11.87 9.04 -0.32
CA ILE A 102 12.10 7.62 0.03
C ILE A 102 13.13 7.50 1.16
N ARG A 103 14.26 8.21 1.07
CA ARG A 103 15.29 8.22 2.12
C ARG A 103 14.76 8.72 3.46
N MET A 104 13.95 9.78 3.42
CA MET A 104 13.29 10.32 4.61
C MET A 104 12.34 9.28 5.21
N ALA A 105 11.49 8.64 4.40
CA ALA A 105 10.58 7.59 4.85
C ALA A 105 11.33 6.39 5.47
N GLN A 106 12.43 5.94 4.84
CA GLN A 106 13.28 4.87 5.34
C GLN A 106 13.93 5.24 6.68
N ALA A 107 14.47 6.47 6.80
CA ALA A 107 15.09 6.94 8.04
C ALA A 107 14.11 7.00 9.21
N LYS A 108 12.81 7.17 8.94
CA LYS A 108 11.73 7.12 9.94
C LYS A 108 11.28 5.71 10.29
N GLY A 109 11.72 4.69 9.55
CA GLY A 109 11.38 3.29 9.82
C GLY A 109 9.99 2.88 9.38
N VAL A 110 9.44 3.49 8.31
CA VAL A 110 8.16 3.06 7.73
C VAL A 110 8.26 1.66 7.12
N ALA A 111 7.14 0.95 7.08
CA ALA A 111 7.10 -0.42 6.58
C ALA A 111 7.19 -0.51 5.04
N GLY A 112 6.74 0.55 4.34
CA GLY A 112 6.73 0.55 2.89
C GLY A 112 6.57 1.93 2.27
N VAL A 113 6.75 1.98 0.94
CA VAL A 113 6.50 3.15 0.11
C VAL A 113 5.61 2.79 -1.07
N VAL A 114 4.91 3.80 -1.58
CA VAL A 114 4.00 3.67 -2.71
C VAL A 114 4.51 4.60 -3.81
N ILE A 115 4.88 4.03 -4.96
CA ILE A 115 5.57 4.71 -6.06
C ILE A 115 4.90 4.40 -7.40
N GLY A 116 5.29 5.12 -8.44
CA GLY A 116 4.93 4.83 -9.83
C GLY A 116 5.32 6.00 -10.73
N ALA A 117 5.77 5.70 -11.93
CA ALA A 117 6.10 6.68 -12.97
C ALA A 117 5.77 6.11 -14.34
N LEU A 118 5.33 6.99 -15.24
CA LEU A 118 5.02 6.68 -16.64
C LEU A 118 5.86 7.54 -17.57
N THR A 119 6.05 7.05 -18.78
CA THR A 119 6.56 7.84 -19.91
C THR A 119 5.44 8.71 -20.48
N ALA A 120 5.78 9.66 -21.35
CA ALA A 120 4.80 10.49 -22.06
C ALA A 120 3.87 9.66 -22.96
N GLU A 121 4.31 8.50 -23.42
CA GLU A 121 3.55 7.56 -24.25
C GLU A 121 2.63 6.64 -23.43
N GLY A 122 2.67 6.73 -22.08
CA GLY A 122 1.85 5.94 -21.17
C GLY A 122 2.42 4.53 -20.88
N ASP A 123 3.69 4.31 -21.09
CA ASP A 123 4.39 3.08 -20.66
C ASP A 123 4.96 3.27 -19.25
N ILE A 124 5.30 2.17 -18.57
CA ILE A 124 6.04 2.27 -17.31
C ILE A 124 7.41 2.90 -17.57
N ASP A 125 7.73 3.99 -16.87
CA ASP A 125 9.07 4.58 -16.93
C ASP A 125 10.06 3.71 -16.14
N ILE A 126 10.59 2.69 -16.83
CA ILE A 126 11.50 1.69 -16.24
C ILE A 126 12.73 2.35 -15.59
N PRO A 127 13.47 3.28 -16.25
CA PRO A 127 14.62 3.91 -15.64
C PRO A 127 14.30 4.63 -14.32
N THR A 128 13.23 5.43 -14.30
CA THR A 128 12.78 6.12 -13.08
C THR A 128 12.34 5.12 -12.02
N CYS A 129 11.50 4.15 -12.36
CA CYS A 129 11.01 3.15 -11.41
C CYS A 129 12.15 2.29 -10.84
N GLN A 130 13.14 1.87 -11.64
CA GLN A 130 14.33 1.14 -11.16
C GLN A 130 15.11 1.95 -10.13
N ARG A 131 15.29 3.25 -10.36
CA ARG A 131 15.97 4.14 -9.41
C ARG A 131 15.20 4.21 -8.09
N LEU A 132 13.87 4.36 -8.14
CA LEU A 132 13.03 4.43 -6.94
C LEU A 132 12.97 3.10 -6.18
N THR A 133 12.82 1.97 -6.87
CA THR A 133 12.80 0.64 -6.22
C THR A 133 14.16 0.27 -5.63
N HIS A 134 15.26 0.66 -6.29
CA HIS A 134 16.61 0.47 -5.75
C HIS A 134 16.81 1.22 -4.43
N GLU A 135 16.33 2.46 -4.35
CA GLU A 135 16.42 3.26 -3.11
C GLU A 135 15.51 2.68 -2.01
N ALA A 136 14.35 2.15 -2.38
CA ALA A 136 13.35 1.61 -1.45
C ALA A 136 13.58 0.15 -1.04
N LYS A 137 14.63 -0.53 -1.51
CA LYS A 137 14.83 -2.00 -1.40
C LYS A 137 14.79 -2.59 0.02
N ALA A 138 14.95 -1.76 1.05
CA ALA A 138 14.86 -2.19 2.45
C ALA A 138 13.41 -2.15 3.00
N MET A 139 12.47 -1.67 2.19
CA MET A 139 11.05 -1.49 2.54
C MET A 139 10.16 -2.29 1.59
N ARG A 140 8.88 -2.43 1.92
CA ARG A 140 7.88 -2.94 0.98
C ARG A 140 7.53 -1.89 -0.05
N ILE A 141 7.31 -2.31 -1.30
CA ILE A 141 7.07 -1.42 -2.42
C ILE A 141 5.72 -1.73 -3.05
N THR A 142 4.85 -0.72 -3.09
CA THR A 142 3.58 -0.77 -3.83
C THR A 142 3.69 0.12 -5.08
N PHE A 143 3.35 -0.40 -6.25
CA PHE A 143 3.14 0.44 -7.42
C PHE A 143 1.71 0.98 -7.40
N HIS A 144 1.53 2.31 -7.52
CA HIS A 144 0.25 2.96 -7.36
C HIS A 144 -0.57 3.04 -8.66
N ARG A 145 -1.71 3.74 -8.60
CA ARG A 145 -2.68 3.88 -9.68
C ARG A 145 -2.20 4.59 -10.95
N ALA A 146 -0.93 5.01 -11.06
CA ALA A 146 -0.35 5.33 -12.36
C ALA A 146 -0.53 4.16 -13.35
N PHE A 147 -0.59 2.92 -12.84
CA PHE A 147 -0.92 1.76 -13.61
C PHE A 147 -2.27 1.87 -14.35
N ASP A 148 -3.28 2.49 -13.74
CA ASP A 148 -4.61 2.66 -14.35
C ASP A 148 -4.61 3.62 -15.57
N GLU A 149 -3.50 4.35 -15.78
CA GLU A 149 -3.28 5.24 -16.93
C GLU A 149 -2.30 4.65 -17.97
N CYS A 150 -1.74 3.45 -17.71
CA CYS A 150 -0.79 2.86 -18.63
C CYS A 150 -1.49 2.30 -19.90
N ARG A 151 -0.74 2.29 -21.01
CA ARG A 151 -1.24 1.89 -22.33
C ARG A 151 -1.54 0.40 -22.44
N ASN A 152 -0.72 -0.45 -21.83
CA ASN A 152 -0.81 -1.92 -21.93
C ASN A 152 -0.71 -2.55 -20.53
N PRO A 153 -1.86 -2.82 -19.87
CA PRO A 153 -1.85 -3.32 -18.49
C PRO A 153 -1.20 -4.70 -18.33
N SER A 154 -1.30 -5.59 -19.31
CA SER A 154 -0.69 -6.92 -19.22
C SER A 154 0.84 -6.87 -19.25
N GLU A 155 1.41 -6.05 -20.11
CA GLU A 155 2.85 -5.82 -20.19
C GLU A 155 3.36 -5.03 -18.99
N ALA A 156 2.64 -3.98 -18.59
CA ALA A 156 2.97 -3.17 -17.41
C ALA A 156 3.02 -4.01 -16.13
N LEU A 157 2.12 -4.98 -15.97
CA LEU A 157 2.15 -5.89 -14.82
C LEU A 157 3.47 -6.69 -14.76
N GLU A 158 3.93 -7.26 -15.89
CA GLU A 158 5.20 -7.99 -15.95
C GLU A 158 6.41 -7.08 -15.66
N GLN A 159 6.37 -5.85 -16.16
CA GLN A 159 7.41 -4.86 -15.89
C GLN A 159 7.47 -4.51 -14.41
N ILE A 160 6.31 -4.28 -13.76
CA ILE A 160 6.21 -3.97 -12.33
C ILE A 160 6.69 -5.14 -11.46
N ILE A 161 6.36 -6.38 -11.84
CA ILE A 161 6.89 -7.59 -11.19
C ILE A 161 8.43 -7.63 -11.32
N SER A 162 8.96 -7.37 -12.52
CA SER A 162 10.40 -7.37 -12.78
C SER A 162 11.16 -6.25 -12.03
N LEU A 163 10.47 -5.15 -11.70
CA LEU A 163 10.98 -4.06 -10.86
C LEU A 163 11.08 -4.44 -9.37
N GLY A 164 10.53 -5.59 -8.97
CA GLY A 164 10.56 -6.07 -7.59
C GLY A 164 9.53 -5.40 -6.68
N CYS A 165 8.43 -4.91 -7.22
CA CYS A 165 7.31 -4.42 -6.40
C CYS A 165 6.59 -5.57 -5.70
N ASP A 166 6.21 -5.38 -4.42
CA ASP A 166 5.45 -6.36 -3.65
C ASP A 166 3.95 -6.31 -3.95
N ARG A 167 3.44 -5.13 -4.36
CA ARG A 167 2.01 -4.85 -4.57
C ARG A 167 1.78 -3.97 -5.78
N LEU A 168 0.60 -4.14 -6.38
CA LEU A 168 0.08 -3.26 -7.41
C LEU A 168 -1.31 -2.78 -7.03
N LEU A 169 -1.43 -1.49 -6.69
CA LEU A 169 -2.69 -0.81 -6.40
C LEU A 169 -3.35 -0.37 -7.71
N THR A 170 -4.55 -0.86 -7.96
CA THR A 170 -5.28 -0.58 -9.21
C THR A 170 -6.80 -0.68 -9.04
N SER A 171 -7.53 0.07 -9.85
CA SER A 171 -8.99 -0.10 -10.03
C SER A 171 -9.34 -1.06 -11.18
N GLY A 172 -8.35 -1.66 -11.84
CA GLY A 172 -8.56 -2.47 -13.04
C GLY A 172 -8.80 -1.62 -14.29
N HIS A 173 -8.08 -0.49 -14.44
CA HIS A 173 -8.24 0.45 -15.57
C HIS A 173 -9.67 0.98 -15.77
N ALA A 174 -10.44 1.07 -14.68
CA ALA A 174 -11.82 1.53 -14.69
C ALA A 174 -12.01 2.72 -13.73
N PRO A 175 -13.09 3.50 -13.86
CA PRO A 175 -13.38 4.59 -12.95
C PRO A 175 -13.53 4.14 -11.49
N SER A 176 -13.97 2.90 -11.27
CA SER A 176 -14.08 2.29 -9.95
C SER A 176 -13.64 0.83 -9.96
N VAL A 177 -13.26 0.33 -8.80
CA VAL A 177 -12.90 -1.08 -8.59
C VAL A 177 -14.03 -2.04 -8.96
N SER A 178 -15.29 -1.65 -8.77
CA SER A 178 -16.45 -2.47 -9.12
C SER A 178 -16.61 -2.61 -10.64
N GLU A 179 -16.26 -1.59 -11.40
CA GLU A 179 -16.29 -1.63 -12.87
C GLU A 179 -15.08 -2.38 -13.46
N GLY A 180 -13.95 -2.42 -12.73
CA GLY A 180 -12.70 -3.06 -13.15
C GLY A 180 -12.56 -4.54 -12.85
N LEU A 181 -13.57 -5.20 -12.27
CA LEU A 181 -13.49 -6.57 -11.75
C LEU A 181 -12.95 -7.59 -12.76
N GLU A 182 -13.35 -7.50 -14.02
CA GLU A 182 -12.92 -8.47 -15.03
C GLU A 182 -11.42 -8.37 -15.36
N LEU A 183 -10.85 -7.16 -15.38
CA LEU A 183 -9.43 -7.00 -15.53
C LEU A 183 -8.69 -7.42 -14.26
N LEU A 184 -9.19 -7.05 -13.09
CA LEU A 184 -8.61 -7.44 -11.80
C LEU A 184 -8.49 -8.97 -11.66
N LYS A 185 -9.54 -9.73 -12.02
CA LYS A 185 -9.48 -11.21 -12.06
C LYS A 185 -8.36 -11.73 -12.95
N ARG A 186 -8.26 -11.21 -14.17
CA ARG A 186 -7.20 -11.60 -15.11
C ARG A 186 -5.82 -11.26 -14.57
N MET A 187 -5.67 -10.10 -13.94
CA MET A 187 -4.40 -9.68 -13.35
C MET A 187 -4.00 -10.55 -12.16
N VAL A 188 -4.93 -10.95 -11.30
CA VAL A 188 -4.65 -11.88 -10.19
C VAL A 188 -4.16 -13.22 -10.73
N ILE A 189 -4.80 -13.74 -11.79
CA ILE A 189 -4.36 -14.98 -12.45
C ILE A 189 -2.97 -14.81 -13.10
N GLN A 190 -2.73 -13.73 -13.82
CA GLN A 190 -1.45 -13.43 -14.47
C GLN A 190 -0.34 -13.22 -13.44
N ALA A 191 -0.62 -12.52 -12.35
CA ALA A 191 0.32 -12.25 -11.27
C ALA A 191 0.76 -13.54 -10.55
N GLY A 192 -0.16 -14.46 -10.32
CA GLY A 192 0.07 -15.63 -9.47
C GLY A 192 0.51 -15.18 -8.06
N GLU A 193 1.60 -15.74 -7.57
CA GLU A 193 2.19 -15.37 -6.27
C GLU A 193 3.36 -14.37 -6.40
N ARG A 194 3.62 -13.85 -7.61
CA ARG A 194 4.79 -12.98 -7.88
C ARG A 194 4.61 -11.54 -7.37
N ILE A 195 3.37 -11.09 -7.28
CA ILE A 195 2.99 -9.75 -6.78
C ILE A 195 1.55 -9.80 -6.25
N ILE A 196 1.25 -9.01 -5.23
CA ILE A 196 -0.12 -8.89 -4.70
C ILE A 196 -0.87 -7.82 -5.50
N ILE A 197 -1.98 -8.22 -6.12
CA ILE A 197 -2.93 -7.24 -6.68
C ILE A 197 -3.74 -6.67 -5.53
N LEU A 198 -3.71 -5.35 -5.38
CA LEU A 198 -4.38 -4.58 -4.34
C LEU A 198 -5.52 -3.74 -4.97
N PRO A 199 -6.76 -4.27 -5.01
CA PRO A 199 -7.88 -3.52 -5.56
C PRO A 199 -8.17 -2.26 -4.74
N GLY A 200 -8.38 -1.13 -5.44
CA GLY A 200 -8.72 0.16 -4.81
C GLY A 200 -9.52 1.06 -5.72
N CYS A 201 -9.94 2.21 -5.20
CA CYS A 201 -10.85 3.18 -5.83
C CYS A 201 -12.33 2.79 -5.75
N GLY A 202 -13.03 3.37 -4.77
CA GLY A 202 -14.47 3.13 -4.58
C GLY A 202 -14.79 1.89 -3.75
N VAL A 203 -13.87 1.41 -2.94
CA VAL A 203 -14.14 0.36 -1.94
C VAL A 203 -15.01 0.93 -0.83
N THR A 204 -16.05 0.18 -0.48
CA THR A 204 -17.01 0.45 0.60
C THR A 204 -17.25 -0.80 1.43
N PRO A 205 -17.86 -0.71 2.63
CA PRO A 205 -18.21 -1.88 3.41
C PRO A 205 -19.14 -2.86 2.64
N GLU A 206 -19.99 -2.33 1.75
CA GLU A 206 -21.00 -3.10 1.01
C GLU A 206 -20.40 -3.89 -0.16
N ASN A 207 -19.30 -3.41 -0.77
CA ASN A 207 -18.71 -4.07 -1.95
C ASN A 207 -17.40 -4.81 -1.68
N ALA A 208 -16.77 -4.62 -0.51
CA ALA A 208 -15.44 -5.12 -0.23
C ALA A 208 -15.35 -6.66 -0.31
N SER A 209 -16.28 -7.41 0.30
CA SER A 209 -16.31 -8.88 0.24
C SER A 209 -16.53 -9.37 -1.20
N VAL A 210 -17.48 -8.75 -1.92
CA VAL A 210 -17.77 -9.09 -3.31
C VAL A 210 -16.54 -8.91 -4.21
N ILE A 211 -15.79 -7.80 -4.03
CA ILE A 211 -14.55 -7.55 -4.78
C ILE A 211 -13.53 -8.65 -4.50
N MET A 212 -13.28 -8.95 -3.22
CA MET A 212 -12.27 -9.94 -2.82
C MET A 212 -12.64 -11.36 -3.28
N GLU A 213 -13.90 -11.74 -3.17
CA GLU A 213 -14.40 -13.04 -3.65
C GLU A 213 -14.32 -13.16 -5.17
N ALA A 214 -14.76 -12.11 -5.88
CA ALA A 214 -14.74 -12.10 -7.33
C ALA A 214 -13.33 -12.12 -7.92
N THR A 215 -12.36 -11.48 -7.27
CA THR A 215 -10.98 -11.37 -7.77
C THR A 215 -10.03 -12.42 -7.21
N GLY A 216 -10.33 -12.99 -6.04
CA GLY A 216 -9.44 -13.88 -5.30
C GLY A 216 -8.29 -13.16 -4.58
N THR A 217 -8.33 -11.84 -4.50
CA THR A 217 -7.29 -11.06 -3.81
C THR A 217 -7.37 -11.21 -2.29
N ARG A 218 -6.24 -11.00 -1.61
CA ARG A 218 -6.15 -11.08 -0.13
C ARG A 218 -6.03 -9.71 0.54
N GLU A 219 -5.77 -8.67 -0.23
CA GLU A 219 -5.63 -7.31 0.27
C GLU A 219 -6.58 -6.38 -0.50
N ILE A 220 -7.08 -5.34 0.17
CA ILE A 220 -7.96 -4.34 -0.42
C ILE A 220 -7.62 -2.94 0.12
N HIS A 221 -7.81 -1.92 -0.72
CA HIS A 221 -7.45 -0.54 -0.40
C HIS A 221 -8.66 0.38 -0.50
N GLY A 222 -8.83 1.26 0.49
CA GLY A 222 -9.91 2.25 0.46
C GLY A 222 -9.65 3.42 1.40
N SER A 223 -10.23 4.60 1.10
CA SER A 223 -10.17 5.76 2.00
C SER A 223 -11.27 5.74 3.06
N LEU A 224 -12.39 5.05 2.79
CA LEU A 224 -13.53 4.84 3.71
C LEU A 224 -13.98 6.13 4.41
N ARG A 225 -14.18 7.20 3.60
CA ARG A 225 -14.40 8.56 4.09
C ARG A 225 -15.87 8.88 4.27
N ARG A 226 -16.15 9.62 5.35
CA ARG A 226 -17.43 10.29 5.60
C ARG A 226 -17.12 11.70 6.12
N ASN A 227 -17.82 12.71 5.62
CA ASN A 227 -17.63 14.11 6.02
C ASN A 227 -16.19 14.61 5.88
N GLY A 228 -15.47 14.15 4.85
CA GLY A 228 -14.12 14.63 4.56
C GLY A 228 -12.98 13.81 5.16
N HIS A 229 -13.23 12.97 6.16
CA HIS A 229 -12.21 12.15 6.85
C HIS A 229 -12.56 10.66 6.80
N THR A 230 -11.58 9.79 7.02
CA THR A 230 -11.83 8.36 7.26
C THR A 230 -12.81 8.20 8.43
N ASP A 231 -13.72 7.24 8.33
CA ASP A 231 -14.74 6.93 9.36
C ASP A 231 -14.45 5.53 9.94
N LYS A 232 -14.14 5.46 11.23
CA LYS A 232 -13.80 4.19 11.90
C LYS A 232 -14.91 3.14 11.86
N LYS A 233 -16.18 3.57 11.75
CA LYS A 233 -17.29 2.62 11.62
C LYS A 233 -17.24 1.94 10.25
N MET A 234 -16.98 2.72 9.19
CA MET A 234 -16.80 2.17 7.85
C MET A 234 -15.57 1.23 7.80
N VAL A 235 -14.44 1.60 8.42
CA VAL A 235 -13.26 0.74 8.51
C VAL A 235 -13.62 -0.59 9.19
N ARG A 236 -14.26 -0.54 10.35
CA ARG A 236 -14.69 -1.74 11.10
C ARG A 236 -15.68 -2.59 10.31
N GLN A 237 -16.67 -1.97 9.66
CA GLN A 237 -17.66 -2.66 8.83
C GLN A 237 -16.99 -3.36 7.63
N THR A 238 -16.04 -2.68 6.97
CA THR A 238 -15.26 -3.27 5.87
C THR A 238 -14.46 -4.47 6.36
N LEU A 239 -13.77 -4.36 7.52
CA LEU A 239 -13.03 -5.48 8.11
C LEU A 239 -13.93 -6.67 8.46
N LEU A 240 -15.11 -6.40 9.00
CA LEU A 240 -16.10 -7.47 9.26
C LEU A 240 -16.56 -8.11 7.96
N ALA A 241 -16.86 -7.31 6.93
CA ALA A 241 -17.32 -7.81 5.63
C ALA A 241 -16.27 -8.71 4.95
N ILE A 242 -15.00 -8.28 4.94
CA ILE A 242 -13.93 -9.05 4.29
C ILE A 242 -13.50 -10.29 5.08
N ASN A 243 -13.73 -10.34 6.39
CA ASN A 243 -13.37 -11.49 7.24
C ASN A 243 -14.60 -12.38 7.61
N ALA A 244 -15.80 -12.02 7.17
CA ALA A 244 -16.95 -12.90 7.28
C ALA A 244 -16.65 -14.20 6.50
N GLU A 245 -16.82 -15.34 7.15
CA GLU A 245 -16.75 -16.62 6.43
C GLU A 245 -17.86 -16.64 5.39
N SER A 246 -17.53 -16.94 4.13
CA SER A 246 -18.54 -17.26 3.14
C SER A 246 -19.31 -18.48 3.68
N LEU A 247 -20.55 -18.26 4.11
CA LEU A 247 -21.47 -19.33 4.40
C LEU A 247 -21.86 -19.97 3.05
N ALA A 248 -20.99 -20.86 2.57
CA ALA A 248 -21.24 -21.70 1.40
C ALA A 248 -21.92 -22.99 1.83
#